data_006067e4019562604932716801aecf20
#
_entry.id   006067e4019562604932716801aecf20
#
_cell.length_a   1.000
_cell.length_b   1.000
_cell.length_c   1.000
_cell.angle_alpha   90.00
_cell.angle_beta   90.00
_cell.angle_gamma   90.00
#
_symmetry.space_group_name_H-M   'P 1'
#
loop_
_entity.id
_entity.type
_entity.pdbx_description
1 polymer ?
#
loop_
_entity_poly.entity_id
_entity_poly.type
_entity_poly.pdbx_seq_one_letter_code
_entity_poly.pdbx_strand_id
1 'polypeptide(L)'
;MKKIKISVIGSTGYAGKELVKILMNHQKVELVHLVSSSYAGKNIAEIFPEFLNKLDKKLINFNLDVVSQDSDLVFTALPHTVSMDMVPELLKKGVKVVDLSADYRIKDFAVYQEWYKKELNQISKELLLEAVYGLPEIYLDKIKDALLVANPGCYPTSVILGIAPLLKHHFVEPVGIIIDSKSGISGAGRKLSLGLHFAECNENFKAYKVVRHNHIPEVEQELSSVYFGADNKEQIKGIKVSFTPHLLPINRGILSTCYLSLRGSKKEEEVLEIYQKYYHKAPFVRIFEPPNLPEIKYAVGTNYCDIGFTIDERVGKIKVISAIDNLLKGAAGQAVQNMNIMSGFPETCGLV
;
A
#
# COMPACT_ATOMS: atom_id res chain seq x y z
N MET A 1 -3.34 -10.56 -28.23
CA MET A 1 -2.14 -10.40 -27.41
C MET A 1 -2.09 -11.50 -26.37
N LYS A 2 -0.89 -12.04 -26.09
CA LYS A 2 -0.72 -13.08 -25.05
C LYS A 2 -1.02 -12.45 -23.69
N LYS A 3 -1.86 -13.10 -22.88
CA LYS A 3 -2.12 -12.70 -21.49
C LYS A 3 -0.97 -13.15 -20.61
N ILE A 4 -0.65 -12.36 -19.57
CA ILE A 4 0.28 -12.82 -18.53
C ILE A 4 -0.46 -13.73 -17.55
N LYS A 5 0.22 -14.74 -17.08
CA LYS A 5 -0.31 -15.74 -16.15
C LYS A 5 -0.03 -15.36 -14.72
N ILE A 6 -1.07 -15.24 -13.93
CA ILE A 6 -1.00 -14.71 -12.56
C ILE A 6 -1.53 -15.72 -11.55
N SER A 7 -0.78 -15.91 -10.47
CA SER A 7 -1.27 -16.61 -9.29
C SER A 7 -1.40 -15.67 -8.09
N VAL A 8 -2.37 -15.96 -7.21
CA VAL A 8 -2.60 -15.19 -5.97
C VAL A 8 -2.47 -16.13 -4.77
N ILE A 9 -1.44 -15.91 -3.97
CA ILE A 9 -1.23 -16.62 -2.69
C ILE A 9 -1.89 -15.81 -1.58
N GLY A 10 -2.74 -16.45 -0.77
CA GLY A 10 -3.56 -15.76 0.24
C GLY A 10 -4.86 -15.18 -0.34
N SER A 11 -5.39 -15.81 -1.41
CA SER A 11 -6.56 -15.37 -2.18
C SER A 11 -7.85 -15.24 -1.36
N THR A 12 -7.92 -15.80 -0.15
CA THR A 12 -9.12 -15.75 0.72
C THR A 12 -9.04 -14.71 1.84
N GLY A 13 -7.96 -13.93 1.94
CA GLY A 13 -7.90 -12.70 2.73
C GLY A 13 -8.65 -11.55 2.07
N TYR A 14 -8.89 -10.43 2.77
CA TYR A 14 -9.58 -9.28 2.17
C TYR A 14 -8.82 -8.69 0.97
N ALA A 15 -7.52 -8.45 1.08
CA ALA A 15 -6.70 -7.98 -0.03
C ALA A 15 -6.63 -8.99 -1.17
N GLY A 16 -6.45 -10.30 -0.86
CA GLY A 16 -6.45 -11.37 -1.85
C GLY A 16 -7.78 -11.48 -2.60
N LYS A 17 -8.91 -11.34 -1.91
CA LYS A 17 -10.24 -11.32 -2.54
C LYS A 17 -10.39 -10.14 -3.51
N GLU A 18 -9.96 -8.95 -3.11
CA GLU A 18 -9.99 -7.77 -4.00
C GLU A 18 -9.04 -7.93 -5.20
N LEU A 19 -7.86 -8.53 -5.02
CA LEU A 19 -6.99 -8.90 -6.14
C LEU A 19 -7.70 -9.82 -7.13
N VAL A 20 -8.30 -10.91 -6.64
CA VAL A 20 -9.05 -11.85 -7.51
C VAL A 20 -10.15 -11.12 -8.27
N LYS A 21 -10.90 -10.23 -7.59
CA LYS A 21 -11.98 -9.45 -8.18
C LYS A 21 -11.53 -8.50 -9.30
N ILE A 22 -10.36 -7.86 -9.14
CA ILE A 22 -9.78 -7.00 -10.18
C ILE A 22 -9.24 -7.87 -11.32
N LEU A 23 -8.44 -8.89 -11.00
CA LEU A 23 -7.73 -9.70 -11.98
C LEU A 23 -8.65 -10.54 -12.86
N MET A 24 -9.78 -11.04 -12.34
CA MET A 24 -10.74 -11.79 -13.16
C MET A 24 -11.34 -10.96 -14.31
N ASN A 25 -11.38 -9.64 -14.17
CA ASN A 25 -11.88 -8.70 -15.17
C ASN A 25 -10.76 -8.03 -15.98
N HIS A 26 -9.50 -8.32 -15.65
CA HIS A 26 -8.35 -7.66 -16.27
C HIS A 26 -8.05 -8.24 -17.66
N GLN A 27 -8.15 -7.41 -18.70
CA GLN A 27 -8.09 -7.85 -20.11
C GLN A 27 -6.76 -8.50 -20.50
N LYS A 28 -5.65 -8.16 -19.82
CA LYS A 28 -4.29 -8.65 -20.13
C LYS A 28 -3.82 -9.79 -19.22
N VAL A 29 -4.68 -10.29 -18.32
CA VAL A 29 -4.34 -11.29 -17.31
C VAL A 29 -5.10 -12.60 -17.55
N GLU A 30 -4.41 -13.70 -17.32
CA GLU A 30 -4.99 -15.03 -17.08
C GLU A 30 -4.72 -15.39 -15.62
N LEU A 31 -5.79 -15.51 -14.83
CA LEU A 31 -5.69 -15.91 -13.43
C LEU A 31 -5.56 -17.45 -13.38
N VAL A 32 -4.37 -17.99 -13.04
CA VAL A 32 -4.09 -19.42 -13.11
C VAL A 32 -4.33 -20.13 -11.79
N HIS A 33 -3.71 -19.72 -10.70
CA HIS A 33 -3.87 -20.37 -9.40
C HIS A 33 -4.36 -19.42 -8.32
N LEU A 34 -5.30 -19.90 -7.50
CA LEU A 34 -5.73 -19.27 -6.27
C LEU A 34 -5.30 -20.14 -5.10
N VAL A 35 -4.36 -19.63 -4.30
CA VAL A 35 -3.77 -20.39 -3.20
C VAL A 35 -4.39 -19.97 -1.87
N SER A 36 -4.84 -20.95 -1.10
CA SER A 36 -5.36 -20.78 0.26
C SER A 36 -5.16 -22.05 1.06
N SER A 37 -4.38 -22.00 2.14
CA SER A 37 -4.17 -23.15 3.03
C SER A 37 -5.43 -23.55 3.79
N SER A 38 -6.28 -22.58 4.15
CA SER A 38 -7.48 -22.82 4.96
C SER A 38 -8.65 -23.41 4.17
N TYR A 39 -8.65 -23.28 2.83
CA TYR A 39 -9.80 -23.62 2.00
C TYR A 39 -9.41 -24.42 0.73
N ALA A 40 -8.23 -25.03 0.72
CA ALA A 40 -7.81 -25.87 -0.40
C ALA A 40 -8.84 -26.98 -0.73
N GLY A 41 -9.08 -27.22 -2.01
CA GLY A 41 -10.08 -28.15 -2.53
C GLY A 41 -11.47 -27.55 -2.75
N LYS A 42 -11.82 -26.44 -2.10
CA LYS A 42 -13.10 -25.73 -2.30
C LYS A 42 -13.05 -24.80 -3.52
N ASN A 43 -14.22 -24.58 -4.12
CA ASN A 43 -14.35 -23.51 -5.12
C ASN A 43 -14.34 -22.14 -4.42
N ILE A 44 -13.76 -21.13 -5.05
CA ILE A 44 -13.72 -19.77 -4.48
C ILE A 44 -15.13 -19.21 -4.25
N ALA A 45 -16.09 -19.57 -5.07
CA ALA A 45 -17.49 -19.16 -4.94
C ALA A 45 -18.19 -19.77 -3.71
N GLU A 46 -17.71 -20.91 -3.18
CA GLU A 46 -18.19 -21.45 -1.90
C GLU A 46 -17.76 -20.58 -0.70
N ILE A 47 -16.64 -19.87 -0.82
CA ILE A 47 -16.14 -18.98 0.22
C ILE A 47 -16.66 -17.55 0.06
N PHE A 48 -16.81 -17.12 -1.19
CA PHE A 48 -17.28 -15.80 -1.58
C PHE A 48 -18.34 -15.90 -2.67
N PRO A 49 -19.64 -15.98 -2.33
CA PRO A 49 -20.72 -16.15 -3.29
C PRO A 49 -20.79 -15.09 -4.40
N GLU A 50 -20.15 -13.95 -4.21
CA GLU A 50 -20.02 -12.89 -5.23
C GLU A 50 -19.31 -13.36 -6.51
N PHE A 51 -18.56 -14.46 -6.46
CA PHE A 51 -17.90 -15.10 -7.61
C PHE A 51 -18.75 -16.17 -8.30
N LEU A 52 -19.93 -16.48 -7.76
CA LEU A 52 -20.83 -17.48 -8.35
C LEU A 52 -21.17 -17.11 -9.80
N ASN A 53 -21.07 -18.09 -10.69
CA ASN A 53 -21.27 -17.93 -12.14
C ASN A 53 -20.34 -16.93 -12.85
N LYS A 54 -19.29 -16.43 -12.15
CA LYS A 54 -18.31 -15.49 -12.68
C LYS A 54 -16.91 -16.08 -12.75
N LEU A 55 -16.54 -16.88 -11.77
CA LEU A 55 -15.19 -17.45 -11.66
C LEU A 55 -15.28 -18.88 -11.11
N ASP A 56 -15.07 -19.85 -11.98
CA ASP A 56 -14.98 -21.27 -11.60
C ASP A 56 -13.50 -21.63 -11.36
N LYS A 57 -13.03 -21.45 -10.14
CA LYS A 57 -11.65 -21.77 -9.73
C LYS A 57 -11.64 -22.46 -8.38
N LYS A 58 -10.99 -23.66 -8.33
CA LYS A 58 -10.69 -24.34 -7.08
C LYS A 58 -9.47 -23.70 -6.41
N LEU A 59 -9.57 -23.56 -5.10
CA LEU A 59 -8.46 -23.15 -4.25
C LEU A 59 -7.49 -24.32 -4.06
N ILE A 60 -6.19 -24.06 -4.15
CA ILE A 60 -5.15 -25.07 -3.97
C ILE A 60 -4.28 -24.78 -2.75
N ASN A 61 -3.60 -25.79 -2.22
CA ASN A 61 -2.49 -25.59 -1.31
C ASN A 61 -1.29 -25.00 -2.08
N PHE A 62 -0.43 -24.26 -1.39
CA PHE A 62 0.80 -23.80 -2.01
C PHE A 62 1.67 -25.01 -2.41
N ASN A 63 2.06 -25.03 -3.68
CA ASN A 63 3.05 -25.92 -4.23
C ASN A 63 3.96 -25.09 -5.14
N LEU A 64 5.25 -25.00 -4.76
CA LEU A 64 6.21 -24.16 -5.44
C LEU A 64 6.34 -24.48 -6.92
N ASP A 65 6.48 -25.76 -7.27
CA ASP A 65 6.71 -26.18 -8.65
C ASP A 65 5.48 -25.89 -9.53
N VAL A 66 4.28 -26.20 -9.05
CA VAL A 66 3.02 -25.92 -9.76
C VAL A 66 2.85 -24.41 -9.98
N VAL A 67 2.98 -23.62 -8.92
CA VAL A 67 2.77 -22.17 -8.99
C VAL A 67 3.83 -21.51 -9.86
N SER A 68 5.11 -21.89 -9.72
CA SER A 68 6.20 -21.28 -10.50
C SER A 68 6.20 -21.67 -11.97
N GLN A 69 5.81 -22.90 -12.30
CA GLN A 69 5.76 -23.37 -13.69
C GLN A 69 4.67 -22.66 -14.50
N ASP A 70 3.54 -22.36 -13.86
CA ASP A 70 2.36 -21.83 -14.53
C ASP A 70 2.24 -20.29 -14.45
N SER A 71 3.10 -19.58 -13.70
CA SER A 71 2.92 -18.15 -13.44
C SER A 71 4.08 -17.32 -13.99
N ASP A 72 3.75 -16.22 -14.66
CA ASP A 72 4.70 -15.16 -15.01
C ASP A 72 4.94 -14.22 -13.81
N LEU A 73 3.90 -14.00 -12.98
CA LEU A 73 3.96 -13.17 -11.78
C LEU A 73 3.04 -13.72 -10.68
N VAL A 74 3.48 -13.60 -9.44
CA VAL A 74 2.73 -14.02 -8.25
C VAL A 74 2.48 -12.84 -7.32
N PHE A 75 1.24 -12.70 -6.86
CA PHE A 75 0.91 -11.85 -5.72
C PHE A 75 0.95 -12.65 -4.42
N THR A 76 1.66 -12.14 -3.42
CA THR A 76 1.64 -12.68 -2.05
C THR A 76 0.83 -11.77 -1.15
N ALA A 77 -0.40 -12.18 -0.80
CA ALA A 77 -1.31 -11.48 0.10
C ALA A 77 -1.39 -12.21 1.45
N LEU A 78 -0.24 -12.36 2.08
CA LEU A 78 -0.02 -13.16 3.28
C LEU A 78 0.15 -12.28 4.54
N PRO A 79 -0.02 -12.85 5.74
CA PRO A 79 0.41 -12.17 6.97
C PRO A 79 1.90 -11.85 6.94
N HIS A 80 2.30 -10.82 7.68
CA HIS A 80 3.71 -10.45 7.84
C HIS A 80 4.53 -11.64 8.35
N THR A 81 5.80 -11.69 7.99
CA THR A 81 6.81 -12.72 8.30
C THR A 81 6.67 -14.05 7.54
N VAL A 82 5.59 -14.24 6.77
CA VAL A 82 5.34 -15.48 6.01
C VAL A 82 5.89 -15.40 4.58
N SER A 83 5.82 -14.24 3.94
CA SER A 83 6.31 -14.04 2.57
C SER A 83 7.82 -14.24 2.46
N MET A 84 8.58 -13.95 3.52
CA MET A 84 10.05 -14.15 3.54
C MET A 84 10.50 -15.59 3.31
N ASP A 85 9.64 -16.56 3.60
CA ASP A 85 9.97 -17.98 3.41
C ASP A 85 9.61 -18.46 1.99
N MET A 86 8.70 -17.78 1.29
CA MET A 86 8.19 -18.20 -0.02
C MET A 86 8.77 -17.41 -1.19
N VAL A 87 8.93 -16.10 -1.02
CA VAL A 87 9.36 -15.19 -2.09
C VAL A 87 10.74 -15.56 -2.65
N PRO A 88 11.76 -15.90 -1.83
CA PRO A 88 13.06 -16.28 -2.34
C PRO A 88 12.99 -17.48 -3.30
N GLU A 89 12.15 -18.46 -3.00
CA GLU A 89 12.03 -19.66 -3.83
C GLU A 89 11.29 -19.37 -5.15
N LEU A 90 10.29 -18.51 -5.13
CA LEU A 90 9.61 -18.03 -6.36
C LEU A 90 10.56 -17.27 -7.27
N LEU A 91 11.36 -16.36 -6.72
CA LEU A 91 12.36 -15.59 -7.48
C LEU A 91 13.46 -16.47 -8.09
N LYS A 92 13.94 -17.49 -7.36
CA LYS A 92 14.89 -18.50 -7.89
C LYS A 92 14.33 -19.26 -9.08
N LYS A 93 13.02 -19.46 -9.16
CA LYS A 93 12.31 -20.08 -10.29
C LYS A 93 12.07 -19.10 -11.44
N GLY A 94 12.49 -17.83 -11.33
CA GLY A 94 12.32 -16.79 -12.35
C GLY A 94 10.94 -16.12 -12.36
N VAL A 95 10.13 -16.32 -11.33
CA VAL A 95 8.78 -15.72 -11.24
C VAL A 95 8.88 -14.34 -10.60
N LYS A 96 8.26 -13.33 -11.22
CA LYS A 96 8.14 -11.99 -10.63
C LYS A 96 7.17 -12.00 -9.45
N VAL A 97 7.42 -11.16 -8.43
CA VAL A 97 6.58 -11.12 -7.23
C VAL A 97 6.18 -9.69 -6.88
N VAL A 98 4.89 -9.51 -6.57
CA VAL A 98 4.37 -8.32 -5.88
C VAL A 98 3.91 -8.77 -4.50
N ASP A 99 4.64 -8.36 -3.47
CA ASP A 99 4.35 -8.72 -2.08
C ASP A 99 3.52 -7.66 -1.36
N LEU A 100 2.34 -8.02 -0.88
CA LEU A 100 1.45 -7.16 -0.13
C LEU A 100 1.70 -7.21 1.39
N SER A 101 2.58 -8.11 1.85
CA SER A 101 3.00 -8.13 3.24
C SER A 101 3.93 -6.95 3.56
N ALA A 102 4.40 -6.85 4.80
CA ALA A 102 5.39 -5.84 5.15
C ALA A 102 6.85 -6.34 5.03
N ASP A 103 7.03 -7.57 4.55
CA ASP A 103 8.29 -8.30 4.70
C ASP A 103 9.47 -7.69 3.91
N TYR A 104 9.19 -6.93 2.86
CA TYR A 104 10.22 -6.35 2.00
C TYR A 104 10.19 -4.81 1.94
N ARG A 105 9.41 -4.15 2.79
CA ARG A 105 9.24 -2.69 2.75
C ARG A 105 10.36 -1.92 3.44
N ILE A 106 10.89 -2.46 4.55
CA ILE A 106 11.88 -1.80 5.41
C ILE A 106 13.29 -2.23 5.01
N LYS A 107 14.12 -1.27 4.61
CA LYS A 107 15.49 -1.52 4.15
C LYS A 107 16.49 -1.72 5.29
N ASP A 108 16.26 -1.08 6.43
CA ASP A 108 17.08 -1.23 7.63
C ASP A 108 16.74 -2.54 8.35
N PHE A 109 17.71 -3.44 8.45
CA PHE A 109 17.53 -4.77 9.04
C PHE A 109 17.24 -4.72 10.52
N ALA A 110 17.88 -3.79 11.26
CA ALA A 110 17.67 -3.64 12.69
C ALA A 110 16.26 -3.10 12.98
N VAL A 111 15.82 -2.11 12.20
CA VAL A 111 14.47 -1.57 12.26
C VAL A 111 13.44 -2.66 11.92
N TYR A 112 13.66 -3.42 10.85
CA TYR A 112 12.76 -4.52 10.52
C TYR A 112 12.65 -5.54 11.66
N GLN A 113 13.79 -6.01 12.19
CA GLN A 113 13.81 -6.99 13.29
C GLN A 113 13.15 -6.43 14.57
N GLU A 114 13.38 -5.16 14.89
CA GLU A 114 12.72 -4.50 16.03
C GLU A 114 11.19 -4.52 15.92
N TRP A 115 10.66 -4.14 14.74
CA TRP A 115 9.22 -3.93 14.56
C TRP A 115 8.45 -5.22 14.24
N TYR A 116 9.06 -6.18 13.53
CA TYR A 116 8.39 -7.42 13.10
C TYR A 116 8.80 -8.65 13.90
N LYS A 117 9.83 -8.54 14.78
CA LYS A 117 10.30 -9.64 15.65
C LYS A 117 10.68 -10.92 14.88
N LYS A 118 11.15 -10.78 13.64
CA LYS A 118 11.62 -11.88 12.78
C LYS A 118 13.13 -11.71 12.54
N GLU A 119 13.88 -12.77 12.81
CA GLU A 119 15.29 -12.84 12.41
C GLU A 119 15.43 -12.96 10.89
N LEU A 120 16.45 -12.33 10.35
CA LEU A 120 16.74 -12.30 8.92
C LEU A 120 17.95 -13.18 8.63
N ASN A 121 17.79 -14.14 7.72
CA ASN A 121 18.92 -14.84 7.11
C ASN A 121 19.56 -13.96 5.99
N GLN A 122 20.69 -14.42 5.42
CA GLN A 122 21.43 -13.66 4.42
C GLN A 122 20.57 -13.36 3.17
N ILE A 123 19.84 -14.34 2.68
CA ILE A 123 18.97 -14.20 1.48
C ILE A 123 17.89 -13.14 1.74
N SER A 124 17.25 -13.18 2.92
CA SER A 124 16.24 -12.19 3.29
C SER A 124 16.81 -10.77 3.33
N LYS A 125 18.06 -10.59 3.82
CA LYS A 125 18.75 -9.30 3.86
C LYS A 125 19.04 -8.77 2.44
N GLU A 126 19.53 -9.61 1.55
CA GLU A 126 19.78 -9.26 0.16
C GLU A 126 18.49 -8.83 -0.54
N LEU A 127 17.43 -9.62 -0.43
CA LEU A 127 16.12 -9.30 -1.02
C LEU A 127 15.46 -8.05 -0.43
N LEU A 128 15.67 -7.74 0.85
CA LEU A 128 15.23 -6.47 1.44
C LEU A 128 15.86 -5.27 0.74
N LEU A 129 17.13 -5.34 0.37
CA LEU A 129 17.83 -4.27 -0.34
C LEU A 129 17.39 -4.18 -1.82
N GLU A 130 17.18 -5.31 -2.47
CA GLU A 130 16.81 -5.41 -3.89
C GLU A 130 15.33 -5.05 -4.15
N ALA A 131 14.43 -5.39 -3.23
CA ALA A 131 13.00 -5.13 -3.39
C ALA A 131 12.72 -3.66 -3.69
N VAL A 132 11.92 -3.37 -4.70
CA VAL A 132 11.50 -2.01 -5.01
C VAL A 132 10.24 -1.66 -4.24
N TYR A 133 10.22 -0.49 -3.59
CA TYR A 133 9.01 0.00 -2.93
C TYR A 133 7.96 0.38 -3.97
N GLY A 134 6.79 -0.24 -3.88
CA GLY A 134 5.77 -0.23 -4.93
C GLY A 134 4.85 0.98 -4.92
N LEU A 135 5.41 2.20 -4.89
CA LEU A 135 4.67 3.46 -5.00
C LEU A 135 5.05 4.15 -6.32
N PRO A 136 4.31 3.91 -7.42
CA PRO A 136 4.64 4.38 -8.77
C PRO A 136 4.82 5.88 -8.87
N GLU A 137 4.08 6.64 -8.11
CA GLU A 137 4.13 8.10 -8.07
C GLU A 137 5.51 8.64 -7.66
N ILE A 138 6.35 7.77 -7.06
CA ILE A 138 7.73 8.11 -6.64
C ILE A 138 8.77 7.22 -7.35
N TYR A 139 8.46 5.93 -7.57
CA TYR A 139 9.44 4.92 -8.00
C TYR A 139 9.14 4.25 -9.34
N LEU A 140 8.37 4.91 -10.23
CA LEU A 140 7.90 4.36 -11.51
C LEU A 140 9.00 3.62 -12.29
N ASP A 141 10.15 4.28 -12.49
CA ASP A 141 11.22 3.72 -13.32
C ASP A 141 11.90 2.50 -12.67
N LYS A 142 11.99 2.48 -11.34
CA LYS A 142 12.53 1.31 -10.62
C LYS A 142 11.57 0.11 -10.67
N ILE A 143 10.26 0.36 -10.64
CA ILE A 143 9.23 -0.70 -10.67
C ILE A 143 9.21 -1.42 -12.03
N LYS A 144 9.49 -0.73 -13.14
CA LYS A 144 9.49 -1.33 -14.48
C LYS A 144 10.40 -2.54 -14.59
N ASP A 145 11.58 -2.47 -13.98
CA ASP A 145 12.64 -3.49 -14.10
C ASP A 145 12.68 -4.42 -12.88
N ALA A 146 11.80 -4.22 -11.91
CA ALA A 146 11.80 -4.99 -10.67
C ALA A 146 11.37 -6.45 -10.86
N LEU A 147 12.04 -7.36 -10.18
CA LEU A 147 11.61 -8.74 -10.00
C LEU A 147 10.77 -8.92 -8.73
N LEU A 148 11.05 -8.10 -7.71
CA LEU A 148 10.32 -8.06 -6.44
C LEU A 148 9.85 -6.64 -6.15
N VAL A 149 8.55 -6.46 -6.02
CA VAL A 149 7.95 -5.20 -5.58
C VAL A 149 7.32 -5.38 -4.22
N ALA A 150 7.77 -4.58 -3.25
CA ALA A 150 7.16 -4.46 -1.92
C ALA A 150 6.00 -3.47 -1.99
N ASN A 151 4.78 -3.97 -2.06
CA ASN A 151 3.58 -3.13 -2.16
C ASN A 151 3.36 -2.35 -0.85
N PRO A 152 3.12 -1.03 -0.89
CA PRO A 152 2.98 -0.19 0.31
C PRO A 152 1.88 -0.62 1.27
N GLY A 153 2.02 -0.25 2.54
CA GLY A 153 0.93 -0.28 3.50
C GLY A 153 -0.14 0.78 3.20
N CYS A 154 -1.38 0.54 3.64
CA CYS A 154 -2.49 1.43 3.34
C CYS A 154 -2.31 2.85 3.94
N TYR A 155 -1.93 2.96 5.21
CA TYR A 155 -1.62 4.26 5.80
C TYR A 155 -0.39 4.94 5.17
N PRO A 156 0.75 4.22 4.96
CA PRO A 156 1.88 4.78 4.24
C PRO A 156 1.50 5.35 2.87
N THR A 157 0.72 4.63 2.06
CA THR A 157 0.25 5.14 0.77
C THR A 157 -0.46 6.49 0.91
N SER A 158 -1.45 6.58 1.81
CA SER A 158 -2.21 7.82 2.04
C SER A 158 -1.31 8.97 2.50
N VAL A 159 -0.44 8.70 3.49
CA VAL A 159 0.42 9.71 4.11
C VAL A 159 1.52 10.19 3.16
N ILE A 160 2.25 9.24 2.55
CA ILE A 160 3.39 9.56 1.68
C ILE A 160 2.91 10.37 0.48
N LEU A 161 1.86 9.91 -0.21
CA LEU A 161 1.29 10.68 -1.32
C LEU A 161 0.78 12.06 -0.87
N GLY A 162 0.23 12.15 0.33
CA GLY A 162 -0.23 13.42 0.88
C GLY A 162 0.87 14.45 1.06
N ILE A 163 2.05 14.06 1.54
CA ILE A 163 3.05 15.05 1.98
C ILE A 163 4.37 15.04 1.23
N ALA A 164 4.62 14.03 0.39
CA ALA A 164 5.87 13.91 -0.38
C ALA A 164 6.21 15.16 -1.21
N PRO A 165 5.27 15.79 -1.96
CA PRO A 165 5.59 16.98 -2.76
C PRO A 165 6.13 18.12 -1.91
N LEU A 166 5.54 18.37 -0.74
CA LEU A 166 5.93 19.46 0.14
C LEU A 166 7.32 19.24 0.76
N LEU A 167 7.63 18.01 1.12
CA LEU A 167 8.96 17.64 1.62
C LEU A 167 10.01 17.73 0.51
N LYS A 168 9.72 17.17 -0.67
CA LYS A 168 10.63 17.18 -1.83
C LYS A 168 11.03 18.59 -2.25
N HIS A 169 10.10 19.54 -2.16
CA HIS A 169 10.34 20.94 -2.52
C HIS A 169 10.71 21.83 -1.32
N HIS A 170 10.98 21.23 -0.16
CA HIS A 170 11.37 21.93 1.07
C HIS A 170 10.40 23.06 1.49
N PHE A 171 9.10 22.88 1.24
CA PHE A 171 8.04 23.82 1.64
C PHE A 171 7.71 23.75 3.12
N VAL A 172 7.99 22.61 3.74
CA VAL A 172 7.70 22.31 5.14
C VAL A 172 8.95 21.85 5.89
N GLU A 173 8.93 22.00 7.20
CA GLU A 173 9.98 21.47 8.06
C GLU A 173 9.90 19.93 8.13
N PRO A 174 11.05 19.22 8.11
CA PRO A 174 11.09 17.77 8.21
C PRO A 174 10.93 17.26 9.65
N VAL A 175 10.57 18.14 10.58
CA VAL A 175 10.42 17.86 12.01
C VAL A 175 9.04 18.26 12.50
N GLY A 176 8.56 17.61 13.56
CA GLY A 176 7.27 17.92 14.16
C GLY A 176 6.07 17.54 13.27
N ILE A 177 6.24 16.58 12.37
CA ILE A 177 5.18 16.05 11.52
C ILE A 177 4.23 15.22 12.38
N ILE A 178 2.96 15.62 12.41
CA ILE A 178 1.90 14.92 13.12
C ILE A 178 0.95 14.33 12.08
N ILE A 179 0.63 13.05 12.22
CA ILE A 179 -0.24 12.29 11.33
C ILE A 179 -1.35 11.68 12.17
N ASP A 180 -2.58 12.11 11.91
CA ASP A 180 -3.79 11.63 12.56
C ASP A 180 -4.68 10.94 11.52
N SER A 181 -4.64 9.60 11.48
CA SER A 181 -5.30 8.81 10.44
C SER A 181 -6.47 8.00 10.99
N LYS A 182 -7.53 7.91 10.20
CA LYS A 182 -8.76 7.18 10.49
C LYS A 182 -8.95 6.11 9.43
N SER A 183 -9.22 4.86 9.83
CA SER A 183 -9.39 3.72 8.92
C SER A 183 -10.63 2.92 9.23
N GLY A 184 -11.28 2.46 8.17
CA GLY A 184 -12.26 1.39 8.29
C GLY A 184 -11.64 0.07 8.78
N ILE A 185 -12.45 -0.76 9.40
CA ILE A 185 -12.03 -1.98 10.11
C ILE A 185 -11.47 -3.08 9.21
N SER A 186 -11.78 -3.09 7.91
CA SER A 186 -11.25 -4.09 6.97
C SER A 186 -9.72 -4.07 6.85
N GLY A 187 -9.07 -2.96 7.20
CA GLY A 187 -7.61 -2.85 7.24
C GLY A 187 -6.92 -3.78 8.23
N ALA A 188 -7.64 -4.27 9.25
CA ALA A 188 -7.13 -5.24 10.21
C ALA A 188 -7.11 -6.69 9.69
N GLY A 189 -7.61 -6.94 8.48
CA GLY A 189 -7.70 -8.26 7.87
C GLY A 189 -8.90 -9.10 8.34
N ARG A 190 -8.97 -10.35 7.84
CA ARG A 190 -10.13 -11.24 8.07
C ARG A 190 -10.00 -12.09 9.34
N LYS A 191 -8.88 -12.04 10.03
CA LYS A 191 -8.67 -12.82 11.26
C LYS A 191 -9.62 -12.34 12.36
N LEU A 192 -10.27 -13.28 13.07
CA LEU A 192 -11.15 -12.97 14.19
C LEU A 192 -10.37 -12.31 15.33
N SER A 193 -10.93 -11.23 15.87
CA SER A 193 -10.40 -10.51 17.01
C SER A 193 -11.56 -9.88 17.77
N LEU A 194 -11.54 -9.95 19.10
CA LEU A 194 -12.58 -9.36 19.94
C LEU A 194 -12.78 -7.87 19.62
N GLY A 195 -11.68 -7.12 19.53
CA GLY A 195 -11.74 -5.68 19.26
C GLY A 195 -12.25 -5.29 17.87
N LEU A 196 -12.54 -6.27 16.99
CA LEU A 196 -13.13 -6.11 15.66
C LEU A 196 -14.53 -6.78 15.56
N HIS A 197 -15.03 -7.31 16.66
CA HIS A 197 -16.39 -7.83 16.74
C HIS A 197 -17.40 -6.69 16.56
N PHE A 198 -18.54 -6.95 15.89
CA PHE A 198 -19.51 -5.92 15.54
C PHE A 198 -19.95 -5.07 16.75
N ALA A 199 -20.31 -5.70 17.88
CA ALA A 199 -20.72 -5.00 19.10
C ALA A 199 -19.59 -4.17 19.75
N GLU A 200 -18.32 -4.45 19.44
CA GLU A 200 -17.16 -3.71 19.96
C GLU A 200 -16.72 -2.58 19.00
N CYS A 201 -17.12 -2.64 17.74
CA CYS A 201 -16.76 -1.68 16.70
C CYS A 201 -17.88 -0.70 16.38
N ASN A 202 -19.13 -1.17 16.40
CA ASN A 202 -20.28 -0.34 16.03
C ASN A 202 -20.43 0.82 17.01
N GLU A 203 -20.74 2.02 16.50
CA GLU A 203 -20.89 3.24 17.32
C GLU A 203 -19.65 3.58 18.18
N ASN A 204 -18.48 3.05 17.83
CA ASN A 204 -17.23 3.23 18.56
C ASN A 204 -16.11 3.78 17.67
N PHE A 205 -15.45 4.82 18.12
CA PHE A 205 -14.30 5.42 17.48
C PHE A 205 -13.12 5.41 18.44
N LYS A 206 -12.03 4.72 18.10
CA LYS A 206 -10.92 4.52 19.01
C LYS A 206 -9.55 4.61 18.35
N ALA A 207 -8.57 5.23 19.03
CA ALA A 207 -7.18 5.10 18.68
C ALA A 207 -6.67 3.67 19.00
N TYR A 208 -5.70 3.20 18.21
CA TYR A 208 -5.09 1.90 18.45
C TYR A 208 -3.60 1.92 18.09
N LYS A 209 -2.81 1.03 18.69
CA LYS A 209 -1.36 0.91 18.46
C LYS A 209 -0.62 2.26 18.44
N VAL A 210 -1.05 3.22 19.27
CA VAL A 210 -0.40 4.53 19.40
C VAL A 210 1.08 4.32 19.74
N VAL A 211 1.98 5.03 19.06
CA VAL A 211 3.45 4.95 19.08
C VAL A 211 4.06 3.56 18.76
N ARG A 212 3.25 2.57 18.41
CA ARG A 212 3.68 1.18 18.14
C ARG A 212 3.04 0.57 16.89
N HIS A 213 2.62 1.40 15.96
CA HIS A 213 2.06 0.92 14.70
C HIS A 213 3.17 0.57 13.70
N ASN A 214 3.10 -0.64 13.13
CA ASN A 214 4.12 -1.18 12.22
C ASN A 214 4.33 -0.33 10.93
N HIS A 215 3.43 0.58 10.58
CA HIS A 215 3.61 1.49 9.46
C HIS A 215 4.48 2.72 9.79
N ILE A 216 4.81 2.98 11.06
CA ILE A 216 5.65 4.13 11.44
C ILE A 216 7.01 4.08 10.73
N PRO A 217 7.81 2.99 10.86
CA PRO A 217 9.13 2.94 10.23
C PRO A 217 9.06 3.00 8.70
N GLU A 218 8.00 2.48 8.09
CA GLU A 218 7.76 2.56 6.65
C GLU A 218 7.56 4.01 6.19
N VAL A 219 6.70 4.76 6.87
CA VAL A 219 6.47 6.19 6.61
C VAL A 219 7.75 7.00 6.81
N GLU A 220 8.44 6.81 7.92
CA GLU A 220 9.68 7.51 8.25
C GLU A 220 10.78 7.26 7.22
N GLN A 221 10.96 6.01 6.77
CA GLN A 221 11.92 5.64 5.73
C GLN A 221 11.62 6.36 4.41
N GLU A 222 10.39 6.27 3.93
CA GLU A 222 10.03 6.81 2.62
C GLU A 222 10.03 8.35 2.61
N LEU A 223 9.55 8.99 3.66
CA LEU A 223 9.63 10.46 3.78
C LEU A 223 11.07 10.96 3.87
N SER A 224 11.94 10.23 4.57
CA SER A 224 13.37 10.52 4.63
C SER A 224 14.02 10.39 3.25
N SER A 225 13.68 9.33 2.51
CA SER A 225 14.17 9.11 1.15
C SER A 225 13.73 10.22 0.18
N VAL A 226 12.48 10.68 0.30
CA VAL A 226 11.96 11.79 -0.50
C VAL A 226 12.68 13.12 -0.18
N TYR A 227 12.91 13.40 1.09
CA TYR A 227 13.50 14.67 1.54
C TYR A 227 15.00 14.76 1.29
N PHE A 228 15.76 13.73 1.69
CA PHE A 228 17.24 13.72 1.62
C PHE A 228 17.77 13.15 0.29
N GLY A 229 16.96 12.41 -0.46
CA GLY A 229 17.39 11.56 -1.57
C GLY A 229 17.81 10.17 -1.09
N ALA A 230 17.59 9.16 -1.93
CA ALA A 230 17.78 7.75 -1.57
C ALA A 230 19.21 7.36 -1.16
N ASP A 231 20.23 8.09 -1.67
CA ASP A 231 21.64 7.76 -1.48
C ASP A 231 22.34 8.61 -0.40
N ASN A 232 21.60 9.45 0.32
CA ASN A 232 22.21 10.38 1.26
C ASN A 232 22.44 9.74 2.63
N LYS A 233 23.72 9.75 3.09
CA LYS A 233 24.12 9.23 4.42
C LYS A 233 23.53 10.01 5.61
N GLU A 234 23.00 11.22 5.40
CA GLU A 234 22.28 11.98 6.44
C GLU A 234 20.93 11.37 6.84
N GLN A 235 20.48 10.33 6.11
CA GLN A 235 19.34 9.48 6.51
C GLN A 235 19.47 8.88 7.92
N ILE A 236 20.67 8.84 8.50
CA ILE A 236 20.93 8.28 9.85
C ILE A 236 20.12 9.03 10.93
N LYS A 237 19.78 10.30 10.72
CA LYS A 237 18.88 11.06 11.60
C LYS A 237 17.42 11.09 11.16
N GLY A 238 17.07 10.49 10.03
CA GLY A 238 15.79 10.35 9.37
C GLY A 238 14.63 11.20 9.91
N ILE A 239 13.65 11.44 9.07
CA ILE A 239 12.39 12.09 9.50
C ILE A 239 11.70 11.18 10.52
N LYS A 240 11.23 11.80 11.63
CA LYS A 240 10.41 11.15 12.63
C LYS A 240 9.01 11.73 12.61
N VAL A 241 8.00 10.85 12.75
CA VAL A 241 6.60 11.25 12.72
C VAL A 241 5.87 10.86 14.00
N SER A 242 4.95 11.72 14.44
CA SER A 242 3.97 11.37 15.46
C SER A 242 2.73 10.82 14.78
N PHE A 243 2.53 9.49 14.81
CA PHE A 243 1.46 8.80 14.12
C PHE A 243 0.41 8.25 15.09
N THR A 244 -0.84 8.67 14.92
CA THR A 244 -1.99 8.21 15.70
C THR A 244 -3.05 7.64 14.77
N PRO A 245 -3.12 6.30 14.59
CA PRO A 245 -4.17 5.67 13.82
C PRO A 245 -5.42 5.44 14.67
N HIS A 246 -6.58 5.56 14.02
CA HIS A 246 -7.88 5.30 14.63
C HIS A 246 -8.68 4.30 13.79
N LEU A 247 -9.56 3.55 14.44
CA LEU A 247 -10.57 2.73 13.79
C LEU A 247 -11.92 3.44 13.82
N LEU A 248 -12.53 3.53 12.62
CA LEU A 248 -13.90 4.00 12.42
C LEU A 248 -14.86 2.81 12.32
N PRO A 249 -16.14 2.96 12.71
CA PRO A 249 -17.17 1.94 12.55
C PRO A 249 -17.69 1.86 11.10
N ILE A 250 -16.77 1.80 10.14
CA ILE A 250 -17.03 1.64 8.71
C ILE A 250 -16.19 0.49 8.14
N ASN A 251 -16.60 -0.10 7.04
CA ASN A 251 -15.85 -1.20 6.46
C ASN A 251 -14.55 -0.75 5.78
N ARG A 252 -14.61 0.28 4.93
CA ARG A 252 -13.52 0.66 4.01
C ARG A 252 -13.26 2.16 4.04
N GLY A 253 -12.04 2.50 3.68
CA GLY A 253 -11.57 3.86 3.50
C GLY A 253 -10.60 4.30 4.60
N ILE A 254 -9.66 5.15 4.21
CA ILE A 254 -8.73 5.85 5.10
C ILE A 254 -8.84 7.34 4.83
N LEU A 255 -8.87 8.13 5.90
CA LEU A 255 -8.63 9.57 5.87
C LEU A 255 -7.44 9.87 6.76
N SER A 256 -6.38 10.45 6.19
CA SER A 256 -5.22 10.91 6.93
C SER A 256 -5.19 12.43 6.97
N THR A 257 -5.07 13.01 8.16
CA THR A 257 -4.81 14.43 8.36
C THR A 257 -3.38 14.62 8.84
N CYS A 258 -2.56 15.29 8.02
CA CYS A 258 -1.16 15.55 8.31
C CYS A 258 -0.97 17.03 8.64
N TYR A 259 -0.32 17.32 9.75
CA TYR A 259 -0.01 18.68 10.21
C TYR A 259 1.48 18.92 10.07
N LEU A 260 1.86 19.93 9.28
CA LEU A 260 3.26 20.27 9.02
C LEU A 260 3.50 21.76 9.27
N SER A 261 4.71 22.10 9.73
CA SER A 261 5.13 23.48 9.89
C SER A 261 5.66 24.01 8.54
N LEU A 262 5.16 25.16 8.10
CA LEU A 262 5.63 25.81 6.88
C LEU A 262 7.04 26.40 7.07
N ARG A 263 7.83 26.39 6.01
CA ARG A 263 9.08 27.16 5.91
C ARG A 263 8.78 28.56 5.37
N GLY A 264 8.66 29.51 6.29
CA GLY A 264 8.29 30.88 5.97
C GLY A 264 6.82 31.03 5.56
N SER A 265 6.45 32.21 5.10
CA SER A 265 5.11 32.49 4.59
C SER A 265 4.93 31.84 3.23
N LYS A 266 3.80 31.14 3.03
CA LYS A 266 3.43 30.44 1.80
C LYS A 266 1.97 30.70 1.51
N LYS A 267 1.62 30.71 0.20
CA LYS A 267 0.24 30.84 -0.26
C LYS A 267 -0.30 29.50 -0.74
N GLU A 268 -1.61 29.31 -0.68
CA GLU A 268 -2.27 28.08 -1.14
C GLU A 268 -2.07 27.84 -2.64
N GLU A 269 -1.96 28.89 -3.45
CA GLU A 269 -1.69 28.80 -4.88
C GLU A 269 -0.31 28.18 -5.16
N GLU A 270 0.73 28.55 -4.40
CA GLU A 270 2.08 27.99 -4.54
C GLU A 270 2.08 26.49 -4.19
N VAL A 271 1.32 26.11 -3.16
CA VAL A 271 1.15 24.71 -2.76
C VAL A 271 0.44 23.93 -3.85
N LEU A 272 -0.65 24.48 -4.42
CA LEU A 272 -1.42 23.83 -5.49
C LEU A 272 -0.54 23.58 -6.72
N GLU A 273 0.25 24.55 -7.14
CA GLU A 273 1.20 24.40 -8.26
C GLU A 273 2.18 23.24 -8.04
N ILE A 274 2.71 23.11 -6.80
CA ILE A 274 3.62 22.01 -6.46
C ILE A 274 2.92 20.67 -6.62
N TYR A 275 1.72 20.48 -6.08
CA TYR A 275 0.99 19.23 -6.20
C TYR A 275 0.64 18.91 -7.66
N GLN A 276 0.14 19.87 -8.41
CA GLN A 276 -0.20 19.70 -9.82
C GLN A 276 1.03 19.33 -10.65
N LYS A 277 2.16 19.99 -10.44
CA LYS A 277 3.41 19.69 -11.13
C LYS A 277 3.97 18.32 -10.73
N TYR A 278 3.91 17.96 -9.46
CA TYR A 278 4.46 16.70 -8.96
C TYR A 278 3.68 15.50 -9.47
N TYR A 279 2.34 15.59 -9.48
CA TYR A 279 1.44 14.50 -9.83
C TYR A 279 0.86 14.58 -11.27
N HIS A 280 1.40 15.43 -12.15
CA HIS A 280 0.84 15.62 -13.50
C HIS A 280 0.77 14.33 -14.36
N LYS A 281 1.58 13.31 -14.05
CA LYS A 281 1.61 12.01 -14.72
C LYS A 281 1.06 10.87 -13.86
N ALA A 282 0.57 11.16 -12.65
CA ALA A 282 0.07 10.15 -11.72
C ALA A 282 -1.44 9.94 -11.92
N PRO A 283 -1.85 8.89 -12.66
CA PRO A 283 -3.25 8.74 -13.07
C PRO A 283 -4.21 8.47 -11.90
N PHE A 284 -3.68 8.08 -10.74
CA PHE A 284 -4.47 7.74 -9.56
C PHE A 284 -4.33 8.74 -8.41
N VAL A 285 -3.84 9.95 -8.67
CA VAL A 285 -3.83 11.03 -7.69
C VAL A 285 -4.76 12.15 -8.17
N ARG A 286 -5.71 12.56 -7.33
CA ARG A 286 -6.60 13.70 -7.58
C ARG A 286 -6.32 14.79 -6.56
N ILE A 287 -6.07 16.01 -7.04
CA ILE A 287 -5.82 17.18 -6.18
C ILE A 287 -7.11 18.01 -6.11
N PHE A 288 -7.58 18.21 -4.88
CA PHE A 288 -8.73 19.06 -4.58
C PHE A 288 -8.23 20.48 -4.37
N GLU A 289 -8.74 21.39 -5.18
CA GLU A 289 -8.40 22.82 -5.05
C GLU A 289 -9.09 23.43 -3.83
N PRO A 290 -8.38 24.25 -3.04
CA PRO A 290 -8.99 24.95 -1.91
C PRO A 290 -10.24 25.76 -2.34
N PRO A 291 -11.28 25.84 -1.53
CA PRO A 291 -11.37 25.32 -0.16
C PRO A 291 -11.86 23.85 -0.04
N ASN A 292 -11.92 23.11 -1.15
CA ASN A 292 -12.48 21.75 -1.16
C ASN A 292 -11.49 20.77 -0.52
N LEU A 293 -12.04 19.83 0.25
CA LEU A 293 -11.26 18.77 0.91
C LEU A 293 -11.81 17.39 0.55
N PRO A 294 -10.96 16.36 0.50
CA PRO A 294 -11.39 15.00 0.17
C PRO A 294 -12.21 14.38 1.30
N GLU A 295 -13.10 13.47 0.91
CA GLU A 295 -13.90 12.66 1.81
C GLU A 295 -13.71 11.17 1.48
N ILE A 296 -13.76 10.30 2.49
CA ILE A 296 -13.62 8.84 2.32
C ILE A 296 -14.60 8.30 1.26
N LYS A 297 -15.83 8.77 1.25
CA LYS A 297 -16.89 8.24 0.37
C LYS A 297 -16.59 8.37 -1.14
N TYR A 298 -15.75 9.34 -1.53
CA TYR A 298 -15.38 9.56 -2.93
C TYR A 298 -14.19 8.68 -3.37
N ALA A 299 -13.38 8.24 -2.43
CA ALA A 299 -12.23 7.37 -2.70
C ALA A 299 -12.59 5.87 -2.61
N VAL A 300 -13.56 5.50 -1.76
CA VAL A 300 -13.98 4.11 -1.59
C VAL A 300 -14.50 3.50 -2.88
N GLY A 301 -14.05 2.28 -3.20
CA GLY A 301 -14.36 1.56 -4.43
C GLY A 301 -13.52 1.99 -5.63
N THR A 302 -12.55 2.89 -5.46
CA THR A 302 -11.67 3.39 -6.52
C THR A 302 -10.19 3.17 -6.18
N ASN A 303 -9.33 3.24 -7.20
CA ASN A 303 -7.87 3.22 -6.98
C ASN A 303 -7.28 4.64 -6.84
N TYR A 304 -8.09 5.65 -6.56
CA TYR A 304 -7.62 7.02 -6.37
C TYR A 304 -7.10 7.30 -4.96
N CYS A 305 -6.09 8.17 -4.89
CA CYS A 305 -5.71 8.93 -3.71
C CYS A 305 -6.16 10.39 -3.91
N ASP A 306 -7.12 10.82 -3.11
CA ASP A 306 -7.63 12.18 -3.11
C ASP A 306 -6.84 13.02 -2.11
N ILE A 307 -6.33 14.17 -2.52
CA ILE A 307 -5.49 15.04 -1.67
C ILE A 307 -6.06 16.46 -1.73
N GLY A 308 -6.24 17.04 -0.56
CA GLY A 308 -6.58 18.45 -0.38
C GLY A 308 -5.76 19.03 0.77
N PHE A 309 -5.68 20.35 0.84
CA PHE A 309 -4.90 21.04 1.87
C PHE A 309 -5.49 22.40 2.20
N THR A 310 -5.07 22.94 3.34
CA THR A 310 -5.33 24.31 3.73
C THR A 310 -4.21 24.84 4.61
N ILE A 311 -3.91 26.13 4.48
CA ILE A 311 -2.92 26.82 5.30
C ILE A 311 -3.62 27.50 6.47
N ASP A 312 -3.14 27.26 7.68
CA ASP A 312 -3.52 28.00 8.89
C ASP A 312 -2.41 29.00 9.21
N GLU A 313 -2.51 30.20 8.64
CA GLU A 313 -1.50 31.25 8.79
C GLU A 313 -1.29 31.67 10.25
N ARG A 314 -2.34 31.60 11.08
CA ARG A 314 -2.29 32.00 12.51
C ARG A 314 -1.26 31.21 13.30
N VAL A 315 -0.99 29.97 12.88
CA VAL A 315 -0.06 29.06 13.56
C VAL A 315 1.09 28.58 12.66
N GLY A 316 1.19 29.13 11.45
CA GLY A 316 2.25 28.79 10.49
C GLY A 316 2.25 27.32 10.07
N LYS A 317 1.07 26.72 9.93
CA LYS A 317 0.94 25.29 9.59
C LYS A 317 0.12 25.08 8.33
N ILE A 318 0.48 24.05 7.57
CA ILE A 318 -0.37 23.45 6.56
C ILE A 318 -0.97 22.16 7.09
N LYS A 319 -2.26 21.98 6.81
CA LYS A 319 -2.99 20.74 7.04
C LYS A 319 -3.23 20.08 5.70
N VAL A 320 -2.70 18.88 5.51
CA VAL A 320 -2.90 18.07 4.32
C VAL A 320 -3.84 16.92 4.67
N ILE A 321 -4.89 16.78 3.90
CA ILE A 321 -5.88 15.71 4.04
C ILE A 321 -5.78 14.80 2.83
N SER A 322 -5.62 13.50 3.06
CA SER A 322 -5.66 12.51 1.98
C SER A 322 -6.68 11.41 2.27
N ALA A 323 -7.38 10.97 1.24
CA ALA A 323 -8.36 9.89 1.33
C ALA A 323 -8.10 8.81 0.28
N ILE A 324 -8.18 7.54 0.70
CA ILE A 324 -8.03 6.36 -0.16
C ILE A 324 -9.00 5.26 0.24
N ASP A 325 -9.23 4.30 -0.67
CA ASP A 325 -9.75 2.98 -0.29
C ASP A 325 -8.59 2.12 0.24
N ASN A 326 -8.67 1.68 1.49
CA ASN A 326 -7.60 0.92 2.15
C ASN A 326 -7.36 -0.47 1.53
N LEU A 327 -8.33 -1.04 0.82
CA LEU A 327 -8.21 -2.35 0.14
C LEU A 327 -7.87 -2.22 -1.36
N LEU A 328 -8.09 -1.04 -1.98
CA LEU A 328 -7.73 -0.78 -3.38
C LEU A 328 -6.42 0.02 -3.47
N LYS A 329 -6.44 1.34 -3.49
CA LYS A 329 -5.19 2.13 -3.53
C LYS A 329 -4.28 1.84 -2.35
N GLY A 330 -4.84 1.47 -1.21
CA GLY A 330 -4.08 1.04 -0.03
C GLY A 330 -3.54 -0.39 -0.07
N ALA A 331 -3.94 -1.24 -1.05
CA ALA A 331 -3.52 -2.65 -1.10
C ALA A 331 -3.62 -3.26 -2.50
N ALA A 332 -4.76 -3.86 -2.87
CA ALA A 332 -4.92 -4.68 -4.07
C ALA A 332 -4.83 -3.87 -5.37
N GLY A 333 -5.45 -2.71 -5.43
CA GLY A 333 -5.40 -1.85 -6.61
C GLY A 333 -3.99 -1.30 -6.86
N GLN A 334 -3.28 -0.89 -5.80
CA GLN A 334 -1.87 -0.51 -5.86
C GLN A 334 -1.00 -1.68 -6.36
N ALA A 335 -1.25 -2.89 -5.89
CA ALA A 335 -0.51 -4.08 -6.33
C ALA A 335 -0.74 -4.38 -7.81
N VAL A 336 -1.98 -4.23 -8.31
CA VAL A 336 -2.28 -4.39 -9.74
C VAL A 336 -1.66 -3.25 -10.57
N GLN A 337 -1.64 -2.02 -10.08
CA GLN A 337 -0.92 -0.90 -10.72
C GLN A 337 0.58 -1.24 -10.86
N ASN A 338 1.22 -1.78 -9.82
CA ASN A 338 2.61 -2.23 -9.86
C ASN A 338 2.80 -3.37 -10.88
N MET A 339 1.93 -4.38 -10.87
CA MET A 339 1.96 -5.47 -11.87
C MET A 339 1.86 -4.94 -13.30
N ASN A 340 0.98 -3.97 -13.55
CA ASN A 340 0.82 -3.36 -14.87
C ASN A 340 2.15 -2.76 -15.35
N ILE A 341 2.82 -2.00 -14.50
CA ILE A 341 4.10 -1.36 -14.80
C ILE A 341 5.19 -2.42 -15.05
N MET A 342 5.33 -3.42 -14.15
CA MET A 342 6.29 -4.53 -14.28
C MET A 342 6.09 -5.34 -15.57
N SER A 343 4.88 -5.30 -16.13
CA SER A 343 4.48 -6.05 -17.33
C SER A 343 4.40 -5.20 -18.59
N GLY A 344 4.73 -3.90 -18.50
CA GLY A 344 4.68 -2.96 -19.62
C GLY A 344 3.26 -2.60 -20.08
N PHE A 345 2.26 -2.76 -19.20
CA PHE A 345 0.89 -2.33 -19.47
C PHE A 345 0.65 -0.90 -19.00
N PRO A 346 -0.36 -0.20 -19.53
CA PRO A 346 -0.81 1.06 -18.93
C PRO A 346 -1.16 0.87 -17.45
N GLU A 347 -0.72 1.80 -16.60
CA GLU A 347 -0.96 1.75 -15.15
C GLU A 347 -2.44 1.54 -14.78
N THR A 348 -3.33 2.13 -15.59
CA THR A 348 -4.78 2.14 -15.36
C THR A 348 -5.49 0.87 -15.80
N CYS A 349 -4.80 -0.06 -16.48
CA CYS A 349 -5.43 -1.26 -17.03
C CYS A 349 -6.10 -2.09 -15.93
N GLY A 350 -7.41 -2.35 -16.08
CA GLY A 350 -8.21 -3.10 -15.11
C GLY A 350 -8.52 -2.38 -13.79
N LEU A 351 -8.17 -1.08 -13.67
CA LEU A 351 -8.35 -0.29 -12.45
C LEU A 351 -9.31 0.91 -12.61
N VAL A 352 -9.74 1.19 -13.84
CA VAL A 352 -10.73 2.21 -14.21
C VAL A 352 -11.82 1.61 -15.08
#